data_edc871c7821d941cfb831de3aa1a1b9a
#
_entry.id   edc871c7821d941cfb831de3aa1a1b9a
#
_cell.length_a   1.000
_cell.length_b   1.000
_cell.length_c   1.000
_cell.angle_alpha   90.00
_cell.angle_beta   90.00
_cell.angle_gamma   90.00
#
_symmetry.space_group_name_H-M   'P 1'
#
loop_
_entity.id
_entity.type
_entity.pdbx_description
1 polymer ?
#
loop_
_entity_poly.entity_id
_entity_poly.type
_entity_poly.pdbx_seq_one_letter_code
_entity_poly.pdbx_strand_id
1 'polypeptide(L)'
;MKKRSSGILMHITSLPGDFGIGTFGKSAYEFVDFLEETDQTYWQILPLTTTSYGDSPYQSFSAVAGNLNLIDFELLSESGLLEKGDYEGVNFGDNKEKVDYELLFNARRPILEKAVENTKQNSSILEEIEKFEQENTSWLPDYAEYMAIKESFGYQSLNHWDEDIKRGEQQARERYRAELKDSIRYYTVTQYFFFKQWLELKKYANEKGIKIIGDMPIYVSGDSVEMWTMPELFKIDESNEPLYVAGCPADDFSPTGQLWGNPIYDWKKHKEQNYSWWVYRVQESFKIYDVLRIDHFKGFSDFWQIDRDAEDAVNGTWEEGPGIELFEKIKEQLGDLPIIAENLGFIDAKAEKLLDDSGYPGMKILQFAFPDHDSLDLPHNYTANSVAYTGTHDNDVVNGWYEKLSEDEQKLVAEYLNQRDDETITQAMIRGIHSSVSDYSIVTMQDLLDKDASSRMNVPSTVGGNWEWRMLAEDLTEEKKEFLKDLTNRYAREREENDEI
;
A
#
# COMPACT_ATOMS: atom_id res chain seq x y z
N MET A 1 -15.03 1.91 26.59
CA MET A 1 -14.21 2.71 25.68
C MET A 1 -13.40 1.73 24.88
N LYS A 2 -13.27 1.92 23.56
CA LYS A 2 -12.34 1.16 22.74
C LYS A 2 -10.93 1.41 23.29
N LYS A 3 -10.09 0.38 23.39
CA LYS A 3 -8.71 0.55 23.87
C LYS A 3 -7.94 1.33 22.84
N ARG A 4 -7.19 2.35 23.26
CA ARG A 4 -6.27 3.08 22.39
C ARG A 4 -5.08 2.19 22.06
N SER A 5 -4.55 2.30 20.86
CA SER A 5 -3.45 1.47 20.37
C SER A 5 -2.43 2.30 19.60
N SER A 6 -1.24 1.73 19.41
CA SER A 6 -0.19 2.33 18.59
C SER A 6 0.35 1.35 17.56
N GLY A 7 1.08 1.87 16.58
CA GLY A 7 1.71 1.08 15.55
C GLY A 7 2.74 1.88 14.74
N ILE A 8 3.41 1.17 13.86
CA ILE A 8 4.45 1.71 12.97
C ILE A 8 4.05 1.54 11.52
N LEU A 9 4.20 2.61 10.73
CA LEU A 9 4.13 2.59 9.27
C LEU A 9 5.51 2.26 8.72
N MET A 10 5.68 1.08 8.14
CA MET A 10 6.90 0.61 7.51
C MET A 10 6.58 -0.34 6.38
N HIS A 11 6.82 0.07 5.14
CA HIS A 11 6.59 -0.83 4.01
C HIS A 11 7.64 -1.94 3.95
N ILE A 12 7.24 -3.11 3.46
CA ILE A 12 8.14 -4.28 3.36
C ILE A 12 9.39 -3.97 2.54
N THR A 13 9.27 -3.23 1.42
CA THR A 13 10.40 -2.85 0.57
C THR A 13 11.49 -2.09 1.30
N SER A 14 11.13 -1.39 2.38
CA SER A 14 12.03 -0.55 3.16
C SER A 14 12.76 -1.30 4.29
N LEU A 15 12.47 -2.58 4.49
CA LEU A 15 13.19 -3.41 5.47
C LEU A 15 14.65 -3.67 5.03
N PRO A 16 15.58 -3.86 5.95
CA PRO A 16 16.95 -4.28 5.64
C PRO A 16 16.99 -5.62 4.90
N GLY A 17 18.02 -5.87 4.13
CA GLY A 17 18.21 -7.17 3.48
C GLY A 17 19.23 -7.12 2.36
N ASP A 18 19.73 -8.30 1.97
CA ASP A 18 20.81 -8.46 1.00
C ASP A 18 20.32 -8.57 -0.45
N PHE A 19 19.00 -8.59 -0.69
CA PHE A 19 18.42 -8.77 -2.02
C PHE A 19 18.02 -7.44 -2.71
N GLY A 20 18.66 -6.32 -2.32
CA GLY A 20 18.43 -4.98 -2.90
C GLY A 20 17.09 -4.34 -2.54
N ILE A 21 16.23 -5.05 -1.86
CA ILE A 21 14.89 -4.63 -1.41
C ILE A 21 14.53 -5.43 -0.15
N GLY A 22 13.64 -4.89 0.67
CA GLY A 22 13.05 -5.67 1.76
C GLY A 22 12.13 -6.78 1.22
N THR A 23 12.17 -7.94 1.87
CA THR A 23 11.43 -9.15 1.50
C THR A 23 10.67 -9.72 2.69
N PHE A 24 9.89 -10.77 2.47
CA PHE A 24 9.18 -11.50 3.54
C PHE A 24 10.10 -12.40 4.39
N GLY A 25 11.43 -12.26 4.23
CA GLY A 25 12.41 -13.06 4.93
C GLY A 25 12.70 -12.58 6.36
N LYS A 26 13.88 -12.95 6.83
CA LYS A 26 14.34 -12.78 8.22
C LYS A 26 14.07 -11.38 8.79
N SER A 27 14.39 -10.31 8.06
CA SER A 27 14.20 -8.94 8.57
C SER A 27 12.74 -8.57 8.80
N ALA A 28 11.80 -9.18 8.08
CA ALA A 28 10.38 -8.97 8.31
C ALA A 28 9.92 -9.64 9.61
N TYR A 29 10.42 -10.84 9.92
CA TYR A 29 10.17 -11.50 11.20
C TYR A 29 10.81 -10.74 12.37
N GLU A 30 12.04 -10.28 12.22
CA GLU A 30 12.71 -9.43 13.22
C GLU A 30 11.98 -8.10 13.45
N PHE A 31 11.34 -7.55 12.41
CA PHE A 31 10.51 -6.36 12.56
C PHE A 31 9.22 -6.65 13.36
N VAL A 32 8.60 -7.81 13.16
CA VAL A 32 7.48 -8.26 14.02
C VAL A 32 7.94 -8.41 15.47
N ASP A 33 9.13 -8.98 15.71
CA ASP A 33 9.70 -9.10 17.06
C ASP A 33 9.93 -7.73 17.70
N PHE A 34 10.43 -6.77 16.94
CA PHE A 34 10.57 -5.37 17.39
C PHE A 34 9.21 -4.76 17.79
N LEU A 35 8.16 -4.97 16.99
CA LEU A 35 6.83 -4.46 17.31
C LEU A 35 6.27 -5.10 18.60
N GLU A 36 6.50 -6.40 18.78
CA GLU A 36 6.15 -7.11 20.00
C GLU A 36 6.90 -6.55 21.22
N GLU A 37 8.20 -6.36 21.10
CA GLU A 37 9.12 -5.89 22.14
C GLU A 37 8.77 -4.47 22.63
N THR A 38 8.23 -3.64 21.70
CA THR A 38 7.83 -2.25 21.96
C THR A 38 6.34 -2.08 22.25
N ASP A 39 5.62 -3.18 22.50
CA ASP A 39 4.19 -3.23 22.81
C ASP A 39 3.27 -2.62 21.74
N GLN A 40 3.69 -2.62 20.46
CA GLN A 40 2.87 -2.14 19.35
C GLN A 40 1.76 -3.13 19.01
N THR A 41 0.61 -2.60 18.57
CA THR A 41 -0.53 -3.41 18.10
C THR A 41 -0.54 -3.50 16.58
N TYR A 42 -0.06 -2.49 15.88
CA TYR A 42 -0.22 -2.39 14.43
C TYR A 42 1.10 -2.26 13.68
N TRP A 43 1.18 -3.00 12.59
CA TRP A 43 2.12 -2.79 11.50
C TRP A 43 1.36 -2.28 10.29
N GLN A 44 1.51 -1.00 9.95
CA GLN A 44 0.92 -0.45 8.74
C GLN A 44 1.91 -0.57 7.57
N ILE A 45 1.41 -1.05 6.44
CA ILE A 45 2.17 -1.21 5.20
C ILE A 45 1.44 -0.53 4.04
N LEU A 46 2.16 -0.28 2.96
CA LEU A 46 1.61 0.20 1.69
C LEU A 46 1.05 -0.98 0.88
N PRO A 47 0.36 -0.77 -0.26
CA PRO A 47 -0.17 -1.86 -1.05
C PRO A 47 0.90 -2.90 -1.40
N LEU A 48 0.58 -4.18 -1.21
CA LEU A 48 1.47 -5.31 -1.52
C LEU A 48 1.35 -5.77 -2.98
N THR A 49 0.52 -5.11 -3.77
CA THR A 49 0.26 -5.46 -5.16
C THR A 49 1.45 -5.17 -6.06
N THR A 50 1.45 -5.75 -7.26
CA THR A 50 2.50 -5.53 -8.25
C THR A 50 2.67 -4.06 -8.57
N THR A 51 3.90 -3.60 -8.78
CA THR A 51 4.19 -2.23 -9.20
C THR A 51 4.30 -2.11 -10.71
N SER A 52 3.96 -0.95 -11.26
CA SER A 52 4.09 -0.63 -12.67
C SER A 52 4.96 0.60 -12.89
N TYR A 53 4.56 1.50 -13.78
CA TYR A 53 5.31 2.70 -14.09
C TYR A 53 5.58 3.56 -12.85
N GLY A 54 6.84 3.97 -12.67
CA GLY A 54 7.30 4.79 -11.55
C GLY A 54 7.42 4.04 -10.21
N ASP A 55 7.39 2.70 -10.26
CA ASP A 55 7.58 1.81 -9.09
C ASP A 55 6.57 2.02 -7.95
N SER A 56 5.52 2.80 -8.22
CA SER A 56 4.48 3.12 -7.25
C SER A 56 3.63 1.89 -6.89
N PRO A 57 3.46 1.57 -5.61
CA PRO A 57 2.54 0.52 -5.18
C PRO A 57 1.06 0.87 -5.41
N TYR A 58 0.76 2.14 -5.73
CA TYR A 58 -0.60 2.62 -6.06
C TYR A 58 -0.92 2.51 -7.56
N GLN A 59 0.08 2.17 -8.40
CA GLN A 59 -0.09 1.88 -9.82
C GLN A 59 0.24 0.41 -10.04
N SER A 60 -0.77 -0.46 -10.00
CA SER A 60 -0.58 -1.91 -10.05
C SER A 60 -1.16 -2.51 -11.31
N PHE A 61 -0.53 -3.59 -11.82
CA PHE A 61 -1.07 -4.43 -12.89
C PHE A 61 -2.28 -5.26 -12.47
N SER A 62 -2.55 -5.38 -11.17
CA SER A 62 -3.69 -6.10 -10.61
C SER A 62 -4.06 -5.55 -9.24
N ALA A 63 -5.35 -5.49 -8.94
CA ALA A 63 -5.86 -5.12 -7.62
C ALA A 63 -5.65 -6.22 -6.56
N VAL A 64 -5.23 -7.44 -6.95
CA VAL A 64 -5.13 -8.62 -6.06
C VAL A 64 -3.74 -9.24 -6.06
N ALA A 65 -3.09 -9.33 -7.23
CA ALA A 65 -1.82 -10.04 -7.38
C ALA A 65 -0.67 -9.35 -6.63
N GLY A 66 0.15 -10.15 -5.95
CA GLY A 66 1.25 -9.67 -5.13
C GLY A 66 2.52 -9.31 -5.90
N ASN A 67 3.31 -8.41 -5.32
CA ASN A 67 4.58 -7.93 -5.86
C ASN A 67 5.69 -8.99 -5.74
N LEU A 68 6.17 -9.49 -6.85
CA LEU A 68 7.19 -10.55 -6.90
C LEU A 68 8.54 -10.13 -6.28
N ASN A 69 8.80 -8.82 -6.18
CA ASN A 69 10.02 -8.31 -5.53
C ASN A 69 10.05 -8.57 -4.01
N LEU A 70 8.91 -8.89 -3.40
CA LEU A 70 8.83 -9.18 -1.97
C LEU A 70 9.12 -10.65 -1.62
N ILE A 71 9.21 -11.53 -2.62
CA ILE A 71 9.54 -12.95 -2.42
C ILE A 71 10.99 -13.07 -1.92
N ASP A 72 11.17 -13.79 -0.83
CA ASP A 72 12.48 -14.04 -0.23
C ASP A 72 13.13 -15.29 -0.80
N PHE A 73 14.42 -15.20 -1.13
CA PHE A 73 15.14 -16.31 -1.74
C PHE A 73 15.67 -17.34 -0.71
N GLU A 74 15.92 -16.89 0.53
CA GLU A 74 16.33 -17.82 1.60
C GLU A 74 15.17 -18.75 1.95
N LEU A 75 13.93 -18.24 2.04
CA LEU A 75 12.73 -19.05 2.25
C LEU A 75 12.47 -20.03 1.08
N LEU A 76 12.80 -19.65 -0.16
CA LEU A 76 12.75 -20.57 -1.29
C LEU A 76 13.85 -21.64 -1.19
N SER A 77 15.02 -21.28 -0.68
CA SER A 77 16.13 -22.23 -0.43
C SER A 77 15.77 -23.21 0.69
N GLU A 78 15.20 -22.75 1.77
CA GLU A 78 14.70 -23.61 2.88
C GLU A 78 13.64 -24.59 2.41
N SER A 79 12.82 -24.19 1.42
CA SER A 79 11.83 -25.06 0.77
C SER A 79 12.45 -26.02 -0.26
N GLY A 80 13.79 -25.99 -0.46
CA GLY A 80 14.51 -26.83 -1.42
C GLY A 80 14.30 -26.45 -2.87
N LEU A 81 13.83 -25.23 -3.15
CA LEU A 81 13.60 -24.73 -4.50
C LEU A 81 14.80 -23.95 -5.08
N LEU A 82 15.70 -23.47 -4.21
CA LEU A 82 16.95 -22.82 -4.58
C LEU A 82 18.11 -23.39 -3.78
N GLU A 83 19.29 -23.28 -4.31
CA GLU A 83 20.54 -23.44 -3.57
C GLU A 83 21.14 -22.06 -3.31
N LYS A 84 21.91 -21.91 -2.24
CA LYS A 84 22.53 -20.62 -1.88
C LYS A 84 23.35 -20.02 -3.04
N GLY A 85 24.03 -20.86 -3.82
CA GLY A 85 24.78 -20.45 -5.00
C GLY A 85 23.93 -19.87 -6.15
N ASP A 86 22.60 -19.97 -6.10
CA ASP A 86 21.73 -19.44 -7.13
C ASP A 86 21.50 -17.93 -7.02
N TYR A 87 21.67 -17.37 -5.81
CA TYR A 87 21.48 -15.96 -5.52
C TYR A 87 22.70 -15.31 -4.84
N GLU A 88 23.62 -16.10 -4.27
CA GLU A 88 24.85 -15.58 -3.67
C GLU A 88 25.75 -14.98 -4.77
N GLY A 89 26.16 -13.72 -4.59
CA GLY A 89 27.02 -13.01 -5.54
C GLY A 89 26.28 -12.39 -6.73
N VAL A 90 24.95 -12.49 -6.79
CA VAL A 90 24.14 -11.68 -7.70
C VAL A 90 24.16 -10.24 -7.22
N ASN A 91 24.38 -9.31 -8.15
CA ASN A 91 24.36 -7.88 -7.82
C ASN A 91 22.89 -7.39 -7.75
N PHE A 92 22.45 -7.00 -6.55
CA PHE A 92 21.15 -6.39 -6.29
C PHE A 92 21.26 -4.88 -5.96
N GLY A 93 22.41 -4.26 -6.17
CA GLY A 93 22.72 -2.87 -5.84
C GLY A 93 23.67 -2.74 -4.64
N ASP A 94 24.51 -1.71 -4.70
CA ASP A 94 25.52 -1.45 -3.66
C ASP A 94 24.97 -0.53 -2.55
N ASN A 95 23.91 0.24 -2.82
CA ASN A 95 23.31 1.15 -1.86
C ASN A 95 22.27 0.42 -0.98
N LYS A 96 22.61 0.21 0.29
CA LYS A 96 21.72 -0.47 1.23
C LYS A 96 20.53 0.37 1.72
N GLU A 97 20.60 1.70 1.52
CA GLU A 97 19.55 2.63 1.94
C GLU A 97 18.54 2.95 0.82
N LYS A 98 18.76 2.40 -0.39
CA LYS A 98 17.89 2.64 -1.54
C LYS A 98 17.68 1.38 -2.37
N VAL A 99 16.47 1.27 -2.91
CA VAL A 99 16.10 0.25 -3.90
C VAL A 99 16.50 0.75 -5.29
N ASP A 100 17.20 -0.10 -6.06
CA ASP A 100 17.43 0.09 -7.50
C ASP A 100 16.47 -0.83 -8.27
N TYR A 101 15.29 -0.31 -8.62
CA TYR A 101 14.24 -1.10 -9.26
C TYR A 101 14.64 -1.60 -10.65
N GLU A 102 15.40 -0.82 -11.43
CA GLU A 102 15.89 -1.25 -12.76
C GLU A 102 16.80 -2.46 -12.64
N LEU A 103 17.71 -2.42 -11.68
CA LEU A 103 18.61 -3.53 -11.41
C LEU A 103 17.85 -4.77 -10.93
N LEU A 104 16.89 -4.59 -10.00
CA LEU A 104 16.09 -5.68 -9.47
C LEU A 104 15.26 -6.38 -10.55
N PHE A 105 14.66 -5.62 -11.47
CA PHE A 105 13.89 -6.18 -12.58
C PHE A 105 14.68 -7.22 -13.37
N ASN A 106 15.97 -6.97 -13.61
CA ASN A 106 16.83 -7.87 -14.34
C ASN A 106 17.44 -8.98 -13.47
N ALA A 107 17.78 -8.68 -12.21
CA ALA A 107 18.53 -9.59 -11.34
C ALA A 107 17.64 -10.70 -10.74
N ARG A 108 16.38 -10.39 -10.38
CA ARG A 108 15.50 -11.32 -9.65
C ARG A 108 14.85 -12.37 -10.55
N ARG A 109 14.54 -12.02 -11.79
CA ARG A 109 13.81 -12.88 -12.73
C ARG A 109 14.47 -14.25 -12.94
N PRO A 110 15.77 -14.36 -13.26
CA PRO A 110 16.41 -15.67 -13.49
C PRO A 110 16.39 -16.58 -12.26
N ILE A 111 16.48 -15.99 -11.04
CA ILE A 111 16.42 -16.74 -9.78
C ILE A 111 15.03 -17.33 -9.56
N LEU A 112 13.99 -16.52 -9.76
CA LEU A 112 12.60 -16.98 -9.64
C LEU A 112 12.24 -18.02 -10.71
N GLU A 113 12.73 -17.87 -11.95
CA GLU A 113 12.56 -18.88 -13.00
C GLU A 113 13.16 -20.23 -12.61
N LYS A 114 14.35 -20.22 -12.00
CA LYS A 114 14.98 -21.44 -11.48
C LYS A 114 14.14 -22.08 -10.37
N ALA A 115 13.65 -21.28 -9.43
CA ALA A 115 12.77 -21.77 -8.37
C ALA A 115 11.48 -22.40 -8.94
N VAL A 116 10.86 -21.74 -9.92
CA VAL A 116 9.68 -22.26 -10.62
C VAL A 116 9.97 -23.60 -11.31
N GLU A 117 11.10 -23.71 -12.01
CA GLU A 117 11.49 -24.96 -12.67
C GLU A 117 11.70 -26.09 -11.66
N ASN A 118 12.31 -25.81 -10.52
CA ASN A 118 12.59 -26.81 -9.48
C ASN A 118 11.31 -27.31 -8.79
N THR A 119 10.18 -26.59 -8.85
CA THR A 119 8.89 -27.11 -8.33
C THR A 119 8.47 -28.41 -9.01
N LYS A 120 8.85 -28.62 -10.27
CA LYS A 120 8.50 -29.81 -11.06
C LYS A 120 9.03 -31.12 -10.46
N GLN A 121 10.04 -31.02 -9.60
CA GLN A 121 10.67 -32.18 -8.95
C GLN A 121 10.19 -32.39 -7.51
N ASN A 122 9.30 -31.53 -6.99
CA ASN A 122 8.78 -31.60 -5.63
C ASN A 122 7.25 -31.81 -5.64
N SER A 123 6.83 -33.05 -5.45
CA SER A 123 5.41 -33.43 -5.52
C SER A 123 4.56 -32.74 -4.44
N SER A 124 5.10 -32.51 -3.25
CA SER A 124 4.36 -31.79 -2.18
C SER A 124 4.09 -30.34 -2.56
N ILE A 125 5.09 -29.66 -3.11
CA ILE A 125 4.92 -28.27 -3.58
C ILE A 125 3.97 -28.21 -4.77
N LEU A 126 4.00 -29.18 -5.68
CA LEU A 126 3.03 -29.24 -6.78
C LEU A 126 1.59 -29.37 -6.29
N GLU A 127 1.34 -30.19 -5.26
CA GLU A 127 0.00 -30.33 -4.64
C GLU A 127 -0.45 -29.01 -3.99
N GLU A 128 0.46 -28.30 -3.33
CA GLU A 128 0.16 -26.98 -2.74
C GLU A 128 -0.15 -25.95 -3.84
N ILE A 129 0.60 -25.94 -4.95
CA ILE A 129 0.35 -25.04 -6.08
C ILE A 129 -1.01 -25.35 -6.73
N GLU A 130 -1.34 -26.63 -6.97
CA GLU A 130 -2.63 -27.02 -7.52
C GLU A 130 -3.79 -26.57 -6.62
N LYS A 131 -3.63 -26.69 -5.30
CA LYS A 131 -4.60 -26.18 -4.34
C LYS A 131 -4.74 -24.67 -4.42
N PHE A 132 -3.63 -23.93 -4.47
CA PHE A 132 -3.62 -22.48 -4.62
C PHE A 132 -4.31 -22.04 -5.91
N GLU A 133 -4.06 -22.71 -7.03
CA GLU A 133 -4.73 -22.47 -8.31
C GLU A 133 -6.26 -22.66 -8.19
N GLN A 134 -6.70 -23.73 -7.50
CA GLN A 134 -8.13 -24.00 -7.31
C GLN A 134 -8.82 -22.97 -6.39
N GLU A 135 -8.14 -22.49 -5.36
CA GLU A 135 -8.66 -21.51 -4.43
C GLU A 135 -8.67 -20.07 -5.00
N ASN A 136 -7.92 -19.80 -6.08
CA ASN A 136 -7.74 -18.48 -6.67
C ASN A 136 -8.19 -18.37 -8.14
N THR A 137 -9.14 -19.22 -8.56
CA THR A 137 -9.67 -19.26 -9.93
C THR A 137 -10.34 -17.96 -10.39
N SER A 138 -10.74 -17.09 -9.45
CA SER A 138 -11.41 -15.82 -9.72
C SER A 138 -10.50 -14.73 -10.27
N TRP A 139 -9.18 -14.82 -10.11
CA TRP A 139 -8.25 -13.78 -10.54
C TRP A 139 -6.94 -14.32 -11.12
N LEU A 140 -6.40 -15.40 -10.56
CA LEU A 140 -5.06 -15.90 -10.89
C LEU A 140 -4.87 -16.29 -12.37
N PRO A 141 -5.82 -16.98 -13.02
CA PRO A 141 -5.67 -17.31 -14.45
C PRO A 141 -5.61 -16.09 -15.34
N ASP A 142 -6.46 -15.08 -15.11
CA ASP A 142 -6.49 -13.85 -15.90
C ASP A 142 -5.25 -13.00 -15.65
N TYR A 143 -4.78 -12.90 -14.41
CA TYR A 143 -3.54 -12.22 -14.08
C TYR A 143 -2.31 -12.86 -14.74
N ALA A 144 -2.17 -14.19 -14.61
CA ALA A 144 -1.02 -14.90 -15.17
C ALA A 144 -1.00 -14.81 -16.72
N GLU A 145 -2.15 -14.89 -17.37
CA GLU A 145 -2.31 -14.69 -18.80
C GLU A 145 -1.95 -13.25 -19.20
N TYR A 146 -2.52 -12.24 -18.51
CA TYR A 146 -2.25 -10.83 -18.74
C TYR A 146 -0.75 -10.52 -18.67
N MET A 147 -0.08 -10.96 -17.61
CA MET A 147 1.35 -10.70 -17.41
C MET A 147 2.21 -11.43 -18.45
N ALA A 148 1.86 -12.64 -18.85
CA ALA A 148 2.58 -13.38 -19.89
C ALA A 148 2.43 -12.70 -21.26
N ILE A 149 1.24 -12.21 -21.60
CA ILE A 149 1.01 -11.44 -22.82
C ILE A 149 1.80 -10.13 -22.75
N LYS A 150 1.71 -9.37 -21.65
CA LYS A 150 2.44 -8.14 -21.44
C LYS A 150 3.95 -8.31 -21.62
N GLU A 151 4.50 -9.39 -21.07
CA GLU A 151 5.91 -9.77 -21.27
C GLU A 151 6.24 -10.01 -22.74
N SER A 152 5.38 -10.68 -23.50
CA SER A 152 5.58 -10.95 -24.92
C SER A 152 5.57 -9.67 -25.79
N PHE A 153 4.92 -8.61 -25.32
CA PHE A 153 4.97 -7.26 -25.90
C PHE A 153 6.09 -6.37 -25.29
N GLY A 154 7.08 -6.97 -24.60
CA GLY A 154 8.19 -6.22 -23.99
C GLY A 154 7.75 -5.27 -22.87
N TYR A 155 6.75 -5.66 -22.10
CA TYR A 155 6.13 -4.89 -21.01
C TYR A 155 5.47 -3.57 -21.43
N GLN A 156 5.21 -3.39 -22.72
CA GLN A 156 4.43 -2.24 -23.20
C GLN A 156 3.00 -2.28 -22.61
N SER A 157 2.39 -1.10 -22.49
CA SER A 157 1.03 -1.00 -21.97
C SER A 157 0.02 -1.69 -22.88
N LEU A 158 -1.14 -2.07 -22.29
CA LEU A 158 -2.27 -2.70 -22.97
C LEU A 158 -2.65 -2.01 -24.31
N ASN A 159 -2.50 -0.68 -24.38
CA ASN A 159 -2.83 0.09 -25.58
C ASN A 159 -1.94 -0.20 -26.80
N HIS A 160 -0.78 -0.82 -26.60
CA HIS A 160 0.17 -1.19 -27.65
C HIS A 160 0.07 -2.65 -28.09
N TRP A 161 -0.88 -3.42 -27.55
CA TRP A 161 -1.10 -4.80 -27.93
C TRP A 161 -1.85 -4.89 -29.26
N ASP A 162 -1.79 -6.06 -29.91
CA ASP A 162 -2.59 -6.34 -31.10
C ASP A 162 -4.09 -6.25 -30.75
N GLU A 163 -4.90 -5.70 -31.66
CA GLU A 163 -6.31 -5.37 -31.40
C GLU A 163 -7.15 -6.56 -30.93
N ASP A 164 -6.91 -7.77 -31.44
CA ASP A 164 -7.66 -8.97 -31.08
C ASP A 164 -7.42 -9.37 -29.60
N ILE A 165 -6.16 -9.33 -29.17
CA ILE A 165 -5.84 -9.65 -27.77
C ILE A 165 -6.09 -8.49 -26.81
N LYS A 166 -5.91 -7.23 -27.24
CA LYS A 166 -6.30 -6.03 -26.49
C LYS A 166 -7.78 -6.08 -26.11
N ARG A 167 -8.65 -6.53 -27.02
CA ARG A 167 -10.09 -6.71 -26.79
C ARG A 167 -10.44 -8.01 -26.06
N GLY A 168 -9.46 -8.84 -25.73
CA GLY A 168 -9.69 -10.11 -25.04
C GLY A 168 -10.47 -11.12 -25.89
N GLU A 169 -10.36 -11.09 -27.25
CA GLU A 169 -11.06 -12.02 -28.14
C GLU A 169 -10.68 -13.46 -27.80
N GLN A 170 -11.67 -14.33 -27.67
CA GLN A 170 -11.46 -15.72 -27.22
C GLN A 170 -10.41 -16.47 -28.05
N GLN A 171 -10.45 -16.32 -29.39
CA GLN A 171 -9.48 -17.00 -30.24
C GLN A 171 -8.05 -16.49 -30.07
N ALA A 172 -7.89 -15.17 -29.80
CA ALA A 172 -6.60 -14.58 -29.49
C ALA A 172 -6.10 -15.09 -28.13
N ARG A 173 -6.93 -15.08 -27.10
CA ARG A 173 -6.59 -15.63 -25.77
C ARG A 173 -6.18 -17.11 -25.86
N GLU A 174 -6.91 -17.95 -26.58
CA GLU A 174 -6.57 -19.38 -26.80
C GLU A 174 -5.19 -19.53 -27.47
N ARG A 175 -4.89 -18.70 -28.48
CA ARG A 175 -3.59 -18.69 -29.18
C ARG A 175 -2.46 -18.32 -28.21
N TYR A 176 -2.58 -17.19 -27.48
CA TYR A 176 -1.56 -16.73 -26.55
C TYR A 176 -1.36 -17.69 -25.36
N ARG A 177 -2.42 -18.29 -24.84
CA ARG A 177 -2.31 -19.35 -23.82
C ARG A 177 -1.52 -20.56 -24.31
N ALA A 178 -1.69 -20.93 -25.59
CA ALA A 178 -0.95 -22.05 -26.16
C ALA A 178 0.53 -21.73 -26.41
N GLU A 179 0.83 -20.48 -26.79
CA GLU A 179 2.19 -20.01 -27.09
C GLU A 179 2.99 -19.67 -25.82
N LEU A 180 2.34 -19.12 -24.77
CA LEU A 180 2.99 -18.55 -23.59
C LEU A 180 2.86 -19.42 -22.32
N LYS A 181 2.67 -20.73 -22.47
CA LYS A 181 2.44 -21.67 -21.34
C LYS A 181 3.48 -21.55 -20.22
N ASP A 182 4.75 -21.41 -20.57
CA ASP A 182 5.83 -21.37 -19.58
C ASP A 182 5.83 -20.02 -18.81
N SER A 183 5.56 -18.92 -19.51
CA SER A 183 5.43 -17.60 -18.88
C SER A 183 4.17 -17.54 -17.99
N ILE A 184 3.04 -18.07 -18.44
CA ILE A 184 1.83 -18.19 -17.61
C ILE A 184 2.12 -19.02 -16.35
N ARG A 185 2.81 -20.15 -16.50
CA ARG A 185 3.22 -20.97 -15.36
C ARG A 185 4.13 -20.22 -14.39
N TYR A 186 5.07 -19.43 -14.91
CA TYR A 186 5.95 -18.59 -14.09
C TYR A 186 5.13 -17.63 -13.22
N TYR A 187 4.20 -16.86 -13.81
CA TYR A 187 3.38 -15.91 -13.03
C TYR A 187 2.44 -16.63 -12.06
N THR A 188 1.89 -17.77 -12.41
CA THR A 188 1.07 -18.58 -11.50
C THR A 188 1.86 -19.03 -10.27
N VAL A 189 3.03 -19.62 -10.48
CA VAL A 189 3.85 -20.20 -9.40
C VAL A 189 4.48 -19.10 -8.53
N THR A 190 4.90 -18.00 -9.11
CA THR A 190 5.45 -16.88 -8.32
C THR A 190 4.39 -16.22 -7.46
N GLN A 191 3.12 -16.18 -7.88
CA GLN A 191 2.03 -15.76 -6.99
C GLN A 191 1.84 -16.73 -5.82
N TYR A 192 1.92 -18.06 -6.06
CA TYR A 192 1.92 -19.03 -4.96
C TYR A 192 3.06 -18.76 -3.97
N PHE A 193 4.30 -18.50 -4.44
CA PHE A 193 5.42 -18.16 -3.54
C PHE A 193 5.15 -16.91 -2.72
N PHE A 194 4.63 -15.86 -3.35
CA PHE A 194 4.27 -14.62 -2.68
C PHE A 194 3.23 -14.86 -1.56
N PHE A 195 2.10 -15.47 -1.89
CA PHE A 195 1.02 -15.67 -0.93
C PHE A 195 1.43 -16.63 0.20
N LYS A 196 2.19 -17.67 -0.10
CA LYS A 196 2.71 -18.60 0.92
C LYS A 196 3.56 -17.85 1.95
N GLN A 197 4.59 -17.13 1.49
CA GLN A 197 5.50 -16.41 2.38
C GLN A 197 4.78 -15.29 3.14
N TRP A 198 3.92 -14.53 2.48
CA TRP A 198 3.17 -13.45 3.13
C TRP A 198 2.22 -13.97 4.20
N LEU A 199 1.44 -15.00 3.92
CA LEU A 199 0.47 -15.53 4.88
C LEU A 199 1.15 -16.20 6.08
N GLU A 200 2.33 -16.79 5.90
CA GLU A 200 3.15 -17.30 6.99
C GLU A 200 3.67 -16.16 7.89
N LEU A 201 4.17 -15.07 7.31
CA LEU A 201 4.59 -13.88 8.04
C LEU A 201 3.42 -13.20 8.77
N LYS A 202 2.28 -13.01 8.08
CA LYS A 202 1.06 -12.46 8.69
C LYS A 202 0.60 -13.30 9.87
N LYS A 203 0.60 -14.62 9.73
CA LYS A 203 0.26 -15.55 10.81
C LYS A 203 1.20 -15.36 12.00
N TYR A 204 2.51 -15.28 11.77
CA TYR A 204 3.50 -15.02 12.81
C TYR A 204 3.24 -13.70 13.55
N ALA A 205 2.95 -12.63 12.80
CA ALA A 205 2.58 -11.34 13.38
C ALA A 205 1.32 -11.46 14.26
N ASN A 206 0.27 -12.12 13.75
CA ASN A 206 -0.98 -12.29 14.47
C ASN A 206 -0.82 -13.15 15.73
N GLU A 207 0.00 -14.21 15.71
CA GLU A 207 0.31 -15.02 16.88
C GLU A 207 0.99 -14.20 17.99
N LYS A 208 1.73 -13.16 17.63
CA LYS A 208 2.33 -12.18 18.56
C LYS A 208 1.39 -11.01 18.91
N GLY A 209 0.14 -11.04 18.47
CA GLY A 209 -0.85 -9.98 18.72
C GLY A 209 -0.67 -8.74 17.87
N ILE A 210 0.19 -8.78 16.83
CA ILE A 210 0.39 -7.69 15.87
C ILE A 210 -0.61 -7.85 14.73
N LYS A 211 -1.32 -6.77 14.40
CA LYS A 211 -2.28 -6.70 13.30
C LYS A 211 -1.71 -5.90 12.14
N ILE A 212 -1.96 -6.37 10.93
CA ILE A 212 -1.50 -5.70 9.71
C ILE A 212 -2.56 -4.71 9.25
N ILE A 213 -2.20 -3.42 9.16
CA ILE A 213 -2.99 -2.42 8.44
C ILE A 213 -2.46 -2.40 7.00
N GLY A 214 -3.28 -2.88 6.07
CA GLY A 214 -3.00 -2.79 4.64
C GLY A 214 -3.57 -1.53 4.03
N ASP A 215 -3.26 -1.30 2.76
CA ASP A 215 -3.67 -0.12 2.02
C ASP A 215 -4.28 -0.53 0.67
N MET A 216 -5.39 0.11 0.30
CA MET A 216 -6.11 -0.15 -0.94
C MET A 216 -6.33 1.16 -1.69
N PRO A 217 -5.62 1.36 -2.82
CA PRO A 217 -5.89 2.50 -3.69
C PRO A 217 -7.35 2.48 -4.17
N ILE A 218 -8.03 3.63 -4.21
CA ILE A 218 -9.39 3.68 -4.76
C ILE A 218 -9.41 3.20 -6.21
N TYR A 219 -8.49 3.70 -7.05
CA TYR A 219 -8.45 3.36 -8.47
C TYR A 219 -7.54 2.17 -8.77
N VAL A 220 -7.76 1.57 -9.95
CA VAL A 220 -6.82 0.64 -10.58
C VAL A 220 -5.98 1.37 -11.63
N SER A 221 -4.88 0.77 -12.07
CA SER A 221 -4.10 1.32 -13.17
C SER A 221 -4.85 1.16 -14.51
N GLY A 222 -4.67 2.12 -15.43
CA GLY A 222 -5.13 1.97 -16.82
C GLY A 222 -4.45 0.81 -17.56
N ASP A 223 -3.30 0.37 -17.07
CA ASP A 223 -2.56 -0.78 -17.56
C ASP A 223 -2.64 -1.92 -16.53
N SER A 224 -3.82 -2.53 -16.45
CA SER A 224 -4.13 -3.58 -15.47
C SER A 224 -5.00 -4.69 -16.05
N VAL A 225 -4.98 -5.83 -15.38
CA VAL A 225 -5.83 -6.97 -15.71
C VAL A 225 -7.31 -6.63 -15.61
N GLU A 226 -7.69 -5.74 -14.68
CA GLU A 226 -9.07 -5.28 -14.52
C GLU A 226 -9.55 -4.51 -15.75
N MET A 227 -8.72 -3.61 -16.29
CA MET A 227 -9.03 -2.89 -17.53
C MET A 227 -9.15 -3.82 -18.73
N TRP A 228 -8.36 -4.89 -18.76
CA TRP A 228 -8.38 -5.86 -19.85
C TRP A 228 -9.57 -6.81 -19.79
N THR A 229 -9.92 -7.30 -18.59
CA THR A 229 -10.92 -8.37 -18.43
C THR A 229 -12.32 -7.87 -18.07
N MET A 230 -12.43 -6.66 -17.52
CA MET A 230 -13.69 -6.06 -17.06
C MET A 230 -13.82 -4.59 -17.50
N PRO A 231 -13.57 -4.28 -18.80
CA PRO A 231 -13.54 -2.89 -19.27
C PRO A 231 -14.88 -2.16 -19.05
N GLU A 232 -16.00 -2.90 -19.01
CA GLU A 232 -17.35 -2.35 -18.78
C GLU A 232 -17.54 -1.71 -17.40
N LEU A 233 -16.63 -1.93 -16.46
CA LEU A 233 -16.66 -1.29 -15.13
C LEU A 233 -16.15 0.16 -15.15
N PHE A 234 -15.60 0.61 -16.28
CA PHE A 234 -14.95 1.91 -16.41
C PHE A 234 -15.64 2.76 -17.49
N LYS A 235 -15.46 4.08 -17.41
CA LYS A 235 -15.89 5.01 -18.47
C LYS A 235 -14.91 4.93 -19.63
N ILE A 236 -15.21 4.13 -20.63
CA ILE A 236 -14.36 3.82 -21.79
C ILE A 236 -15.01 4.18 -23.11
N ASP A 237 -14.21 4.31 -24.15
CA ASP A 237 -14.67 4.43 -25.54
C ASP A 237 -14.84 3.06 -26.24
N GLU A 238 -15.18 3.07 -27.53
CA GLU A 238 -15.38 1.85 -28.34
C GLU A 238 -14.09 1.01 -28.51
N SER A 239 -12.92 1.58 -28.22
CA SER A 239 -11.62 0.92 -28.27
C SER A 239 -11.16 0.37 -26.91
N ASN A 240 -12.03 0.41 -25.90
CA ASN A 240 -11.74 0.09 -24.50
C ASN A 240 -10.66 1.00 -23.88
N GLU A 241 -10.51 2.24 -24.36
CA GLU A 241 -9.62 3.22 -23.76
C GLU A 241 -10.41 4.15 -22.82
N PRO A 242 -9.83 4.57 -21.69
CA PRO A 242 -10.48 5.49 -20.78
C PRO A 242 -10.92 6.78 -21.49
N LEU A 243 -12.15 7.21 -21.30
CA LEU A 243 -12.64 8.53 -21.74
C LEU A 243 -12.10 9.64 -20.84
N TYR A 244 -11.98 9.32 -19.55
CA TYR A 244 -11.57 10.21 -18.48
C TYR A 244 -10.61 9.50 -17.54
N VAL A 245 -9.79 10.30 -16.85
CA VAL A 245 -8.85 9.84 -15.84
C VAL A 245 -9.07 10.56 -14.51
N ALA A 246 -8.62 9.93 -13.44
CA ALA A 246 -8.69 10.46 -12.10
C ALA A 246 -7.56 11.43 -11.78
N GLY A 247 -7.82 12.31 -10.84
CA GLY A 247 -6.85 13.22 -10.26
C GLY A 247 -7.47 14.03 -9.14
N CYS A 248 -6.82 15.12 -8.76
CA CYS A 248 -7.42 16.13 -7.90
C CYS A 248 -7.19 17.53 -8.47
N PRO A 249 -8.09 18.49 -8.19
CA PRO A 249 -7.96 19.85 -8.70
C PRO A 249 -6.75 20.58 -8.11
N ALA A 250 -6.41 21.71 -8.71
CA ALA A 250 -5.39 22.61 -8.16
C ALA A 250 -5.74 23.02 -6.72
N ASP A 251 -4.74 22.98 -5.87
CA ASP A 251 -4.79 23.38 -4.47
C ASP A 251 -3.52 24.16 -4.07
N ASP A 252 -3.36 24.47 -2.79
CA ASP A 252 -2.19 25.19 -2.28
C ASP A 252 -0.88 24.39 -2.40
N PHE A 253 -0.95 23.08 -2.58
CA PHE A 253 0.20 22.18 -2.72
C PHE A 253 0.60 21.97 -4.18
N SER A 254 -0.37 21.99 -5.10
CA SER A 254 -0.17 21.77 -6.52
C SER A 254 -0.98 22.76 -7.35
N PRO A 255 -0.37 23.84 -7.88
CA PRO A 255 -1.07 24.84 -8.70
C PRO A 255 -1.73 24.27 -9.96
N THR A 256 -1.28 23.12 -10.45
CA THR A 256 -1.83 22.41 -11.61
C THR A 256 -2.70 21.19 -11.21
N GLY A 257 -2.90 20.98 -9.92
CA GLY A 257 -3.53 19.77 -9.39
C GLY A 257 -2.67 18.53 -9.59
N GLN A 258 -3.25 17.37 -9.40
CA GLN A 258 -2.59 16.08 -9.58
C GLN A 258 -3.32 15.27 -10.65
N LEU A 259 -2.63 14.92 -11.73
CA LEU A 259 -3.11 14.05 -12.79
C LEU A 259 -2.60 12.62 -12.52
N TRP A 260 -3.46 11.73 -12.00
CA TRP A 260 -3.05 10.38 -11.63
C TRP A 260 -3.10 9.39 -12.79
N GLY A 261 -3.93 9.67 -13.80
CA GLY A 261 -4.02 8.84 -15.00
C GLY A 261 -4.80 7.53 -14.85
N ASN A 262 -5.36 7.25 -13.68
CA ASN A 262 -6.18 6.06 -13.44
C ASN A 262 -7.55 6.19 -14.12
N PRO A 263 -8.13 5.12 -14.68
CA PRO A 263 -9.45 5.15 -15.31
C PRO A 263 -10.56 5.42 -14.29
N ILE A 264 -11.58 6.14 -14.70
CA ILE A 264 -12.77 6.44 -13.89
C ILE A 264 -13.75 5.27 -13.95
N TYR A 265 -14.28 4.86 -12.81
CA TYR A 265 -15.34 3.85 -12.72
C TYR A 265 -16.66 4.33 -13.32
N ASP A 266 -17.37 3.44 -14.01
CA ASP A 266 -18.79 3.62 -14.31
C ASP A 266 -19.65 3.18 -13.11
N TRP A 267 -19.85 4.08 -12.14
CA TRP A 267 -20.58 3.78 -10.92
C TRP A 267 -22.01 3.29 -11.17
N LYS A 268 -22.61 3.64 -12.33
CA LYS A 268 -23.90 3.12 -12.71
C LYS A 268 -23.85 1.61 -13.01
N LYS A 269 -22.81 1.16 -13.71
CA LYS A 269 -22.56 -0.26 -13.97
C LYS A 269 -22.27 -1.03 -12.69
N HIS A 270 -21.43 -0.47 -11.81
CA HIS A 270 -21.17 -1.08 -10.52
C HIS A 270 -22.47 -1.25 -9.70
N LYS A 271 -23.34 -0.24 -9.67
CA LYS A 271 -24.64 -0.32 -9.00
C LYS A 271 -25.56 -1.36 -9.64
N GLU A 272 -25.66 -1.43 -10.99
CA GLU A 272 -26.43 -2.45 -11.72
C GLU A 272 -25.97 -3.87 -11.38
N GLN A 273 -24.68 -4.06 -11.08
CA GLN A 273 -24.06 -5.32 -10.65
C GLN A 273 -24.03 -5.49 -9.12
N ASN A 274 -24.79 -4.70 -8.35
CA ASN A 274 -24.81 -4.71 -6.88
C ASN A 274 -23.41 -4.55 -6.25
N TYR A 275 -22.52 -3.78 -6.87
CA TYR A 275 -21.14 -3.54 -6.44
C TYR A 275 -20.31 -4.81 -6.25
N SER A 276 -20.61 -5.89 -6.95
CA SER A 276 -20.01 -7.22 -6.75
C SER A 276 -18.48 -7.20 -6.86
N TRP A 277 -17.92 -6.41 -7.79
CA TRP A 277 -16.48 -6.27 -7.92
C TRP A 277 -15.84 -5.59 -6.69
N TRP A 278 -16.48 -4.55 -6.14
CA TRP A 278 -15.99 -3.88 -4.93
C TRP A 278 -16.06 -4.78 -3.70
N VAL A 279 -17.15 -5.52 -3.54
CA VAL A 279 -17.29 -6.52 -2.47
C VAL A 279 -16.19 -7.56 -2.60
N TYR A 280 -15.95 -8.08 -3.79
CA TYR A 280 -14.88 -9.02 -4.09
C TYR A 280 -13.50 -8.43 -3.74
N ARG A 281 -13.19 -7.20 -4.20
CA ARG A 281 -11.91 -6.53 -3.95
C ARG A 281 -11.63 -6.37 -2.46
N VAL A 282 -12.63 -5.93 -1.69
CA VAL A 282 -12.53 -5.80 -0.23
C VAL A 282 -12.35 -7.17 0.41
N GLN A 283 -13.09 -8.18 -0.03
CA GLN A 283 -12.95 -9.55 0.48
C GLN A 283 -11.53 -10.10 0.27
N GLU A 284 -10.95 -9.93 -0.92
CA GLU A 284 -9.58 -10.36 -1.20
C GLU A 284 -8.55 -9.60 -0.35
N SER A 285 -8.75 -8.29 -0.13
CA SER A 285 -7.89 -7.50 0.75
C SER A 285 -7.89 -8.03 2.19
N PHE A 286 -9.03 -8.45 2.74
CA PHE A 286 -9.10 -9.00 4.10
C PHE A 286 -8.55 -10.43 4.23
N LYS A 287 -8.22 -11.12 3.15
CA LYS A 287 -7.41 -12.35 3.22
C LYS A 287 -5.96 -12.05 3.63
N ILE A 288 -5.45 -10.91 3.20
CA ILE A 288 -4.03 -10.53 3.38
C ILE A 288 -3.80 -9.45 4.42
N TYR A 289 -4.82 -8.73 4.88
CA TYR A 289 -4.73 -7.69 5.90
C TYR A 289 -5.70 -7.97 7.06
N ASP A 290 -5.47 -7.34 8.21
CA ASP A 290 -6.36 -7.41 9.38
C ASP A 290 -7.20 -6.13 9.52
N VAL A 291 -6.69 -5.00 9.04
CA VAL A 291 -7.36 -3.71 8.94
C VAL A 291 -7.07 -3.15 7.56
N LEU A 292 -8.01 -2.47 6.93
CA LEU A 292 -7.85 -1.92 5.59
C LEU A 292 -7.95 -0.40 5.61
N ARG A 293 -6.87 0.30 5.23
CA ARG A 293 -6.94 1.72 4.87
C ARG A 293 -7.44 1.82 3.43
N ILE A 294 -8.48 2.61 3.22
CA ILE A 294 -8.95 2.95 1.88
C ILE A 294 -8.42 4.32 1.54
N ASP A 295 -7.56 4.34 0.52
CA ASP A 295 -6.94 5.54 -0.02
C ASP A 295 -7.95 6.41 -0.76
N HIS A 296 -7.82 7.74 -0.67
CA HIS A 296 -8.67 8.75 -1.30
C HIS A 296 -10.18 8.51 -1.08
N PHE A 297 -10.60 8.32 0.18
CA PHE A 297 -12.00 7.99 0.54
C PHE A 297 -13.02 9.02 0.05
N LYS A 298 -12.61 10.30 -0.10
CA LYS A 298 -13.44 11.35 -0.69
C LYS A 298 -13.97 10.97 -2.08
N GLY A 299 -13.19 10.24 -2.88
CA GLY A 299 -13.58 9.80 -4.23
C GLY A 299 -14.85 8.94 -4.30
N PHE A 300 -15.29 8.39 -3.16
CA PHE A 300 -16.60 7.71 -3.07
C PHE A 300 -17.77 8.67 -2.82
N SER A 301 -17.53 9.88 -2.35
CA SER A 301 -18.52 10.95 -2.26
C SER A 301 -18.66 11.68 -3.59
N ASP A 302 -17.57 12.26 -4.04
CA ASP A 302 -17.39 12.87 -5.33
C ASP A 302 -15.91 12.79 -5.75
N PHE A 303 -15.67 12.74 -7.05
CA PHE A 303 -14.35 12.57 -7.61
C PHE A 303 -14.08 13.58 -8.73
N TRP A 304 -12.81 13.95 -8.89
CA TRP A 304 -12.36 14.86 -9.94
C TRP A 304 -12.08 14.08 -11.21
N GLN A 305 -12.90 14.31 -12.24
CA GLN A 305 -12.82 13.67 -13.54
C GLN A 305 -12.14 14.62 -14.54
N ILE A 306 -11.10 14.14 -15.19
CA ILE A 306 -10.26 14.89 -16.12
C ILE A 306 -10.33 14.20 -17.49
N ASP A 307 -10.34 14.97 -18.58
CA ASP A 307 -10.24 14.42 -19.93
C ASP A 307 -8.91 13.65 -20.09
N ARG A 308 -8.93 12.47 -20.73
CA ARG A 308 -7.73 11.62 -20.86
C ARG A 308 -6.57 12.30 -21.58
N ASP A 309 -6.84 13.26 -22.46
CA ASP A 309 -5.85 13.97 -23.27
C ASP A 309 -5.38 15.28 -22.61
N ALA A 310 -5.82 15.57 -21.37
CA ALA A 310 -5.40 16.75 -20.63
C ALA A 310 -3.93 16.67 -20.20
N GLU A 311 -3.23 17.77 -20.26
CA GLU A 311 -1.83 17.88 -19.83
C GLU A 311 -1.68 18.09 -18.31
N ASP A 312 -2.74 18.56 -17.64
CA ASP A 312 -2.79 18.83 -16.20
C ASP A 312 -4.20 18.58 -15.63
N ALA A 313 -4.35 18.77 -14.33
CA ALA A 313 -5.61 18.54 -13.63
C ALA A 313 -6.46 19.81 -13.40
N VAL A 314 -6.08 20.96 -13.98
CA VAL A 314 -6.79 22.25 -13.78
C VAL A 314 -8.21 22.21 -14.32
N ASN A 315 -8.38 21.61 -15.50
CA ASN A 315 -9.66 21.55 -16.21
C ASN A 315 -10.32 20.19 -16.06
N GLY A 316 -11.02 19.97 -14.96
CA GLY A 316 -11.80 18.78 -14.71
C GLY A 316 -13.24 19.11 -14.28
N THR A 317 -13.98 18.09 -13.90
CA THR A 317 -15.35 18.21 -13.37
C THR A 317 -15.52 17.32 -12.14
N TRP A 318 -16.26 17.86 -11.15
CA TRP A 318 -16.72 17.05 -10.02
C TRP A 318 -17.89 16.18 -10.44
N GLU A 319 -17.75 14.88 -10.21
CA GLU A 319 -18.78 13.88 -10.49
C GLU A 319 -19.16 13.14 -9.20
N GLU A 320 -20.42 12.69 -9.09
CA GLU A 320 -20.90 11.96 -7.92
C GLU A 320 -20.33 10.53 -7.87
N GLY A 321 -19.80 10.16 -6.70
CA GLY A 321 -19.44 8.79 -6.36
C GLY A 321 -20.63 7.94 -5.91
N PRO A 322 -20.40 6.68 -5.52
CA PRO A 322 -21.45 5.75 -5.09
C PRO A 322 -22.03 6.09 -3.70
N GLY A 323 -21.37 6.95 -2.93
CA GLY A 323 -21.77 7.33 -1.59
C GLY A 323 -21.81 6.16 -0.62
N ILE A 324 -22.67 6.29 0.40
CA ILE A 324 -22.79 5.29 1.46
C ILE A 324 -23.36 3.94 0.97
N GLU A 325 -24.06 3.92 -0.13
CA GLU A 325 -24.70 2.71 -0.68
C GLU A 325 -23.69 1.59 -0.95
N LEU A 326 -22.50 1.93 -1.44
CA LEU A 326 -21.39 0.97 -1.64
C LEU A 326 -21.00 0.31 -0.30
N PHE A 327 -20.78 1.10 0.74
CA PHE A 327 -20.33 0.60 2.05
C PHE A 327 -21.41 -0.18 2.79
N GLU A 328 -22.70 0.23 2.63
CA GLU A 328 -23.83 -0.58 3.11
C GLU A 328 -23.86 -1.95 2.44
N LYS A 329 -23.56 -2.01 1.13
CA LYS A 329 -23.50 -3.27 0.38
C LYS A 329 -22.33 -4.16 0.80
N ILE A 330 -21.16 -3.58 1.01
CA ILE A 330 -20.00 -4.28 1.57
C ILE A 330 -20.36 -4.86 2.95
N LYS A 331 -20.94 -4.05 3.83
CA LYS A 331 -21.35 -4.48 5.17
C LYS A 331 -22.44 -5.57 5.13
N GLU A 332 -23.41 -5.46 4.21
CA GLU A 332 -24.46 -6.48 4.03
C GLU A 332 -23.86 -7.86 3.68
N GLN A 333 -22.82 -7.90 2.86
CA GLN A 333 -22.23 -9.15 2.35
C GLN A 333 -21.08 -9.69 3.19
N LEU A 334 -20.28 -8.81 3.78
CA LEU A 334 -19.05 -9.19 4.47
C LEU A 334 -19.10 -8.93 6.00
N GLY A 335 -20.17 -8.29 6.50
CA GLY A 335 -20.26 -7.89 7.91
C GLY A 335 -19.54 -6.58 8.22
N ASP A 336 -19.41 -6.28 9.51
CA ASP A 336 -18.63 -5.12 9.97
C ASP A 336 -17.13 -5.41 9.82
N LEU A 337 -16.43 -4.57 9.06
CA LEU A 337 -15.01 -4.70 8.77
C LEU A 337 -14.22 -3.54 9.38
N PRO A 338 -13.00 -3.78 9.88
CA PRO A 338 -12.13 -2.73 10.39
C PRO A 338 -11.48 -1.95 9.24
N ILE A 339 -12.15 -0.88 8.81
CA ILE A 339 -11.72 -0.01 7.72
C ILE A 339 -11.31 1.35 8.30
N ILE A 340 -10.23 1.93 7.76
CA ILE A 340 -9.76 3.29 7.99
C ILE A 340 -10.00 4.07 6.70
N ALA A 341 -10.62 5.25 6.80
CA ALA A 341 -10.87 6.12 5.66
C ALA A 341 -9.78 7.20 5.57
N GLU A 342 -9.07 7.27 4.45
CA GLU A 342 -8.20 8.40 4.16
C GLU A 342 -9.06 9.59 3.73
N ASN A 343 -9.13 10.60 4.59
CA ASN A 343 -9.93 11.81 4.45
C ASN A 343 -9.04 13.07 4.42
N LEU A 344 -7.92 13.01 3.70
CA LEU A 344 -6.98 14.13 3.58
C LEU A 344 -7.32 15.05 2.39
N GLY A 345 -6.73 16.24 2.38
CA GLY A 345 -6.93 17.25 1.34
C GLY A 345 -8.23 18.03 1.49
N PHE A 346 -8.78 18.49 0.37
CA PHE A 346 -10.01 19.28 0.38
C PHE A 346 -11.24 18.42 0.73
N ILE A 347 -11.72 18.53 1.95
CA ILE A 347 -12.91 17.82 2.44
C ILE A 347 -14.09 18.78 2.49
N ASP A 348 -15.16 18.46 1.77
CA ASP A 348 -16.42 19.18 1.78
C ASP A 348 -17.47 18.49 2.69
N ALA A 349 -18.60 19.16 2.89
CA ALA A 349 -19.66 18.64 3.75
C ALA A 349 -20.26 17.29 3.27
N LYS A 350 -20.14 16.93 1.99
CA LYS A 350 -20.59 15.63 1.48
C LYS A 350 -19.64 14.52 1.90
N ALA A 351 -18.32 14.77 1.77
CA ALA A 351 -17.29 13.83 2.18
C ALA A 351 -17.27 13.63 3.69
N GLU A 352 -17.43 14.71 4.47
CA GLU A 352 -17.61 14.63 5.94
C GLU A 352 -18.83 13.76 6.29
N LYS A 353 -19.97 14.02 5.63
CA LYS A 353 -21.17 13.21 5.86
C LYS A 353 -20.98 11.74 5.51
N LEU A 354 -20.27 11.42 4.42
CA LEU A 354 -19.97 10.04 4.05
C LEU A 354 -19.12 9.36 5.12
N LEU A 355 -18.10 10.05 5.63
CA LEU A 355 -17.24 9.54 6.71
C LEU A 355 -18.07 9.27 7.98
N ASP A 356 -18.93 10.22 8.39
CA ASP A 356 -19.79 10.07 9.56
C ASP A 356 -20.77 8.92 9.40
N ASP A 357 -21.44 8.83 8.24
CA ASP A 357 -22.43 7.77 7.93
C ASP A 357 -21.76 6.37 7.89
N SER A 358 -20.51 6.28 7.44
CA SER A 358 -19.75 5.02 7.42
C SER A 358 -19.31 4.56 8.81
N GLY A 359 -19.10 5.49 9.72
CA GLY A 359 -18.57 5.24 11.06
C GLY A 359 -17.09 4.85 11.08
N TYR A 360 -16.38 4.94 9.95
CA TYR A 360 -14.96 4.63 9.86
C TYR A 360 -14.11 5.70 10.54
N PRO A 361 -12.98 5.35 11.19
CA PRO A 361 -12.02 6.34 11.66
C PRO A 361 -11.39 7.06 10.47
N GLY A 362 -11.37 8.39 10.53
CA GLY A 362 -10.61 9.24 9.62
C GLY A 362 -9.19 9.46 10.12
N MET A 363 -8.34 9.98 9.25
CA MET A 363 -6.93 10.27 9.54
C MET A 363 -6.74 11.70 10.05
N LYS A 364 -5.74 11.89 10.90
CA LYS A 364 -5.28 13.17 11.46
C LYS A 364 -3.77 13.25 11.30
N ILE A 365 -3.29 14.25 10.57
CA ILE A 365 -1.87 14.42 10.23
C ILE A 365 -1.32 15.64 10.98
N LEU A 366 -0.45 15.41 11.96
CA LEU A 366 0.04 16.48 12.81
C LEU A 366 0.86 17.55 12.05
N GLN A 367 1.55 17.18 10.97
CA GLN A 367 2.24 18.16 10.11
C GLN A 367 1.29 19.18 9.47
N PHE A 368 0.02 18.85 9.25
CA PHE A 368 -0.97 19.77 8.67
C PHE A 368 -1.59 20.73 9.69
N ALA A 369 -1.31 20.54 10.98
CA ALA A 369 -2.00 21.24 12.06
C ALA A 369 -1.62 22.72 12.21
N PHE A 370 -0.37 23.08 11.92
CA PHE A 370 0.23 24.31 12.44
C PHE A 370 0.01 25.60 11.63
N PRO A 371 -0.34 25.58 10.36
CA PRO A 371 -0.70 26.83 9.64
C PRO A 371 -1.95 27.52 10.19
N ASP A 372 -2.85 26.78 10.86
CA ASP A 372 -4.12 27.31 11.35
C ASP A 372 -4.36 26.92 12.81
N HIS A 373 -4.63 27.92 13.66
CA HIS A 373 -4.92 27.70 15.09
C HIS A 373 -6.24 26.94 15.34
N ASP A 374 -7.16 26.95 14.38
CA ASP A 374 -8.44 26.23 14.45
C ASP A 374 -8.41 24.88 13.71
N SER A 375 -7.21 24.44 13.25
CA SER A 375 -7.05 23.20 12.50
C SER A 375 -7.60 21.99 13.26
N LEU A 376 -8.37 21.17 12.53
CA LEU A 376 -8.87 19.88 13.03
C LEU A 376 -7.75 18.81 13.18
N ASP A 377 -6.55 19.11 12.69
CA ASP A 377 -5.36 18.28 12.84
C ASP A 377 -4.52 18.65 14.09
N LEU A 378 -4.96 19.62 14.89
CA LEU A 378 -4.39 19.87 16.20
C LEU A 378 -4.87 18.83 17.22
N PRO A 379 -3.99 18.19 18.00
CA PRO A 379 -4.34 17.11 18.93
C PRO A 379 -5.49 17.39 19.90
N HIS A 380 -5.70 18.64 20.29
CA HIS A 380 -6.80 19.02 21.18
C HIS A 380 -8.17 19.06 20.47
N ASN A 381 -8.19 19.02 19.13
CA ASN A 381 -9.41 18.97 18.30
C ASN A 381 -9.72 17.54 17.79
N TYR A 382 -8.89 16.54 18.12
CA TYR A 382 -9.14 15.18 17.67
C TYR A 382 -10.40 14.57 18.28
N THR A 383 -11.00 13.66 17.56
CA THR A 383 -12.05 12.77 18.05
C THR A 383 -11.47 11.40 18.36
N ALA A 384 -12.11 10.63 19.23
CA ALA A 384 -11.63 9.28 19.56
C ALA A 384 -11.60 8.35 18.33
N ASN A 385 -12.66 8.39 17.51
CA ASN A 385 -12.73 7.58 16.28
C ASN A 385 -11.84 8.18 15.18
N SER A 386 -10.52 8.14 15.38
CA SER A 386 -9.53 8.64 14.42
C SER A 386 -8.21 7.92 14.54
N VAL A 387 -7.39 8.06 13.51
CA VAL A 387 -6.00 7.59 13.44
C VAL A 387 -5.09 8.81 13.37
N ALA A 388 -4.24 9.00 14.38
CA ALA A 388 -3.30 10.11 14.44
C ALA A 388 -1.93 9.68 13.88
N TYR A 389 -1.35 10.51 13.01
CA TYR A 389 -0.04 10.32 12.40
C TYR A 389 0.85 11.53 12.64
N THR A 390 2.17 11.35 12.73
CA THR A 390 3.14 12.45 12.58
C THR A 390 3.11 12.99 11.16
N GLY A 391 3.20 12.13 10.19
CA GLY A 391 3.05 12.25 8.75
C GLY A 391 2.78 10.87 8.16
N THR A 392 2.47 10.78 6.87
CA THR A 392 2.32 9.54 6.11
C THR A 392 3.50 9.32 5.17
N HIS A 393 3.43 8.29 4.33
CA HIS A 393 4.40 8.06 3.25
C HIS A 393 4.43 9.17 2.18
N ASP A 394 3.38 9.98 2.06
CA ASP A 394 3.28 11.10 1.13
C ASP A 394 3.81 12.42 1.69
N ASN A 395 3.90 12.52 3.02
CA ASN A 395 4.45 13.68 3.68
C ASN A 395 6.00 13.65 3.64
N ASP A 396 6.62 14.78 3.90
CA ASP A 396 8.02 14.79 4.27
C ASP A 396 8.18 14.16 5.65
N VAL A 397 9.38 13.66 5.96
CA VAL A 397 9.70 13.28 7.34
C VAL A 397 9.66 14.50 8.24
N VAL A 398 9.39 14.32 9.52
CA VAL A 398 9.23 15.46 10.47
C VAL A 398 10.42 16.41 10.42
N ASN A 399 11.66 15.92 10.40
CA ASN A 399 12.84 16.78 10.32
C ASN A 399 12.87 17.59 9.03
N GLY A 400 12.64 16.96 7.87
CA GLY A 400 12.62 17.64 6.58
C GLY A 400 11.48 18.65 6.44
N TRP A 401 10.33 18.38 7.03
CA TRP A 401 9.22 19.32 7.12
C TRP A 401 9.56 20.50 8.02
N TYR A 402 10.08 20.24 9.24
CA TYR A 402 10.39 21.27 10.23
C TYR A 402 11.48 22.24 9.76
N GLU A 403 12.49 21.76 9.06
CA GLU A 403 13.55 22.59 8.49
C GLU A 403 13.05 23.61 7.43
N LYS A 404 11.91 23.33 6.80
CA LYS A 404 11.29 24.22 5.80
C LYS A 404 10.40 25.29 6.41
N LEU A 405 10.04 25.18 7.67
CA LEU A 405 9.24 26.16 8.41
C LEU A 405 10.07 27.41 8.71
N SER A 406 9.41 28.56 8.75
CA SER A 406 10.01 29.79 9.27
C SER A 406 10.35 29.68 10.76
N GLU A 407 11.24 30.51 11.26
CA GLU A 407 11.61 30.53 12.70
C GLU A 407 10.39 30.72 13.62
N ASP A 408 9.42 31.54 13.21
CA ASP A 408 8.19 31.78 13.98
C ASP A 408 7.29 30.54 14.02
N GLU A 409 7.17 29.83 12.88
CA GLU A 409 6.42 28.56 12.82
C GLU A 409 7.11 27.47 13.62
N GLN A 410 8.44 27.30 13.49
CA GLN A 410 9.21 26.36 14.30
C GLN A 410 8.99 26.59 15.80
N LYS A 411 9.04 27.87 16.20
CA LYS A 411 8.78 28.25 17.60
C LYS A 411 7.35 27.92 18.02
N LEU A 412 6.35 28.19 17.16
CA LEU A 412 4.96 27.84 17.43
C LEU A 412 4.78 26.33 17.64
N VAL A 413 5.37 25.51 16.77
CA VAL A 413 5.33 24.04 16.89
C VAL A 413 5.95 23.57 18.19
N ALA A 414 7.15 24.06 18.52
CA ALA A 414 7.86 23.69 19.73
C ALA A 414 7.08 24.10 21.01
N GLU A 415 6.54 25.32 21.04
CA GLU A 415 5.72 25.81 22.15
C GLU A 415 4.41 25.04 22.30
N TYR A 416 3.71 24.76 21.20
CA TYR A 416 2.47 23.99 21.22
C TYR A 416 2.68 22.57 21.77
N LEU A 417 3.72 21.89 21.29
CA LEU A 417 4.07 20.55 21.74
C LEU A 417 4.70 20.53 23.14
N ASN A 418 5.01 21.70 23.70
CA ASN A 418 5.79 21.81 24.93
C ASN A 418 7.06 20.93 24.82
N GLN A 419 7.84 21.16 23.75
CA GLN A 419 9.08 20.43 23.49
C GLN A 419 10.04 20.60 24.67
N ARG A 420 10.65 19.52 25.13
CA ARG A 420 11.59 19.49 26.24
C ARG A 420 13.01 19.78 25.76
N ASP A 421 13.88 20.23 26.63
CA ASP A 421 15.28 20.52 26.28
C ASP A 421 16.09 19.30 25.85
N ASP A 422 15.68 18.10 26.23
CA ASP A 422 16.29 16.82 25.94
C ASP A 422 15.55 16.01 24.86
N GLU A 423 14.60 16.64 24.16
CA GLU A 423 13.70 15.99 23.20
C GLU A 423 13.91 16.59 21.80
N THR A 424 14.08 15.76 20.77
CA THR A 424 14.06 16.24 19.38
C THR A 424 12.63 16.67 18.98
N ILE A 425 12.51 17.47 17.92
CA ILE A 425 11.18 17.85 17.43
C ILE A 425 10.36 16.64 16.98
N THR A 426 11.01 15.65 16.38
CA THR A 426 10.40 14.40 15.97
C THR A 426 9.85 13.62 17.17
N GLN A 427 10.63 13.52 18.25
CA GLN A 427 10.18 12.91 19.51
C GLN A 427 8.98 13.65 20.12
N ALA A 428 8.98 14.99 20.10
CA ALA A 428 7.88 15.81 20.57
C ALA A 428 6.60 15.58 19.74
N MET A 429 6.71 15.46 18.40
CA MET A 429 5.60 15.15 17.50
C MET A 429 5.02 13.76 17.79
N ILE A 430 5.87 12.73 17.92
CA ILE A 430 5.46 11.36 18.28
C ILE A 430 4.74 11.36 19.63
N ARG A 431 5.29 12.03 20.63
CA ARG A 431 4.65 12.18 21.93
C ARG A 431 3.30 12.90 21.82
N GLY A 432 3.20 13.92 20.98
CA GLY A 432 1.97 14.67 20.70
C GLY A 432 0.84 13.76 20.25
N ILE A 433 1.06 12.95 19.22
CA ILE A 433 0.03 12.03 18.70
C ILE A 433 -0.27 10.88 19.69
N HIS A 434 0.73 10.35 20.40
CA HIS A 434 0.51 9.31 21.41
C HIS A 434 -0.34 9.79 22.59
N SER A 435 -0.18 11.05 22.99
CA SER A 435 -0.95 11.66 24.09
C SER A 435 -2.39 11.99 23.71
N SER A 436 -2.73 12.01 22.42
CA SER A 436 -4.05 12.39 21.91
C SER A 436 -5.16 11.43 22.33
N VAL A 437 -6.41 11.83 22.07
CA VAL A 437 -7.59 10.98 22.32
C VAL A 437 -7.86 9.95 21.22
N SER A 438 -7.17 10.02 20.09
CA SER A 438 -7.35 9.11 18.96
C SER A 438 -7.23 7.64 19.36
N ASP A 439 -8.11 6.79 18.85
CA ASP A 439 -8.08 5.34 19.10
C ASP A 439 -6.78 4.71 18.57
N TYR A 440 -6.22 5.25 17.48
CA TYR A 440 -4.99 4.78 16.87
C TYR A 440 -3.94 5.89 16.82
N SER A 441 -2.67 5.54 17.01
CA SER A 441 -1.52 6.43 16.86
C SER A 441 -0.45 5.69 16.06
N ILE A 442 -0.19 6.13 14.83
CA ILE A 442 0.73 5.47 13.90
C ILE A 442 1.91 6.43 13.62
N VAL A 443 3.12 5.90 13.74
CA VAL A 443 4.36 6.63 13.49
C VAL A 443 5.05 6.05 12.26
N THR A 444 5.54 6.89 11.36
CA THR A 444 6.41 6.40 10.27
C THR A 444 7.74 5.92 10.85
N MET A 445 8.29 4.85 10.28
CA MET A 445 9.58 4.33 10.73
C MET A 445 10.68 5.38 10.61
N GLN A 446 10.65 6.19 9.56
CA GLN A 446 11.61 7.28 9.34
C GLN A 446 11.60 8.30 10.49
N ASP A 447 10.41 8.67 10.99
CA ASP A 447 10.28 9.59 12.12
C ASP A 447 10.77 8.95 13.42
N LEU A 448 10.44 7.69 13.68
CA LEU A 448 10.96 6.98 14.85
C LEU A 448 12.50 6.92 14.83
N LEU A 449 13.08 6.76 13.64
CA LEU A 449 14.54 6.74 13.44
C LEU A 449 15.17 8.14 13.44
N ASP A 450 14.38 9.21 13.54
CA ASP A 450 14.82 10.61 13.50
C ASP A 450 15.61 10.94 12.21
N LYS A 451 15.14 10.41 11.07
CA LYS A 451 15.79 10.58 9.75
C LYS A 451 15.55 11.96 9.17
N ASP A 452 16.42 12.38 8.25
CA ASP A 452 16.29 13.61 7.46
C ASP A 452 15.47 13.44 6.18
N ALA A 453 15.28 14.52 5.43
CA ALA A 453 14.48 14.58 4.20
C ALA A 453 14.91 13.58 3.10
N SER A 454 16.15 13.06 3.14
CA SER A 454 16.63 12.07 2.16
C SER A 454 15.96 10.71 2.28
N SER A 455 15.28 10.45 3.41
CA SER A 455 14.53 9.23 3.70
C SER A 455 13.04 9.32 3.35
N ARG A 456 12.58 10.43 2.77
CA ARG A 456 11.19 10.60 2.33
C ARG A 456 10.81 9.50 1.34
N MET A 457 9.63 8.86 1.56
CA MET A 457 9.18 7.74 0.75
C MET A 457 8.61 8.19 -0.60
N ASN A 458 7.75 9.19 -0.59
CA ASN A 458 7.07 9.67 -1.79
C ASN A 458 6.93 11.19 -1.82
N VAL A 459 7.13 11.76 -3.00
CA VAL A 459 6.77 13.15 -3.33
C VAL A 459 5.64 13.10 -4.34
N PRO A 460 4.38 13.34 -3.92
CA PRO A 460 3.23 13.30 -4.81
C PRO A 460 3.42 14.11 -6.09
N SER A 461 2.84 13.68 -7.19
CA SER A 461 2.96 14.31 -8.52
C SER A 461 4.36 14.32 -9.15
N THR A 462 5.29 13.50 -8.65
CA THR A 462 6.61 13.32 -9.26
C THR A 462 6.81 11.88 -9.72
N VAL A 463 7.67 11.70 -10.72
CA VAL A 463 8.04 10.38 -11.25
C VAL A 463 9.54 10.18 -11.07
N GLY A 464 9.91 9.01 -10.51
CA GLY A 464 11.29 8.65 -10.18
C GLY A 464 11.77 9.23 -8.84
N GLY A 465 12.69 8.52 -8.19
CA GLY A 465 13.23 8.89 -6.87
C GLY A 465 12.27 8.64 -5.70
N ASN A 466 11.12 8.03 -5.92
CA ASN A 466 10.13 7.66 -4.93
C ASN A 466 10.19 6.16 -4.64
N TRP A 467 9.68 5.73 -3.49
CA TRP A 467 9.52 4.33 -3.07
C TRP A 467 10.85 3.58 -2.87
N GLU A 468 11.97 4.30 -2.87
CA GLU A 468 13.32 3.73 -2.86
C GLU A 468 13.91 3.55 -1.45
N TRP A 469 13.45 4.33 -0.46
CA TRP A 469 14.08 4.37 0.85
C TRP A 469 14.08 3.03 1.56
N ARG A 470 15.23 2.70 2.18
CA ARG A 470 15.42 1.50 3.01
C ARG A 470 16.10 1.85 4.33
N MET A 471 15.67 1.19 5.39
CA MET A 471 16.31 1.24 6.71
C MET A 471 17.57 0.38 6.72
N LEU A 472 18.60 0.82 7.43
CA LEU A 472 19.73 -0.03 7.81
C LEU A 472 19.39 -0.80 9.09
N ALA A 473 19.93 -2.01 9.24
CA ALA A 473 19.66 -2.82 10.44
C ALA A 473 20.15 -2.14 11.73
N GLU A 474 21.25 -1.41 11.66
CA GLU A 474 21.86 -0.65 12.75
C GLU A 474 21.11 0.63 13.15
N ASP A 475 20.15 1.09 12.33
CA ASP A 475 19.35 2.30 12.64
C ASP A 475 18.45 2.10 13.85
N LEU A 476 17.95 0.88 14.05
CA LEU A 476 17.03 0.53 15.13
C LEU A 476 17.80 0.21 16.43
N THR A 477 18.20 1.25 17.14
CA THR A 477 18.93 1.14 18.41
C THR A 477 18.02 0.82 19.59
N GLU A 478 18.60 0.28 20.67
CA GLU A 478 17.86 0.04 21.92
C GLU A 478 17.24 1.33 22.51
N GLU A 479 17.91 2.47 22.38
CA GLU A 479 17.39 3.77 22.82
C GLU A 479 16.05 4.12 22.11
N LYS A 480 15.94 3.87 20.81
CA LYS A 480 14.73 4.12 20.03
C LYS A 480 13.60 3.15 20.40
N LYS A 481 13.94 1.90 20.67
CA LYS A 481 13.00 0.89 21.16
C LYS A 481 12.47 1.29 22.54
N GLU A 482 13.34 1.64 23.48
CA GLU A 482 12.97 2.09 24.82
C GLU A 482 12.10 3.35 24.78
N PHE A 483 12.44 4.32 23.95
CA PHE A 483 11.65 5.54 23.74
C PHE A 483 10.21 5.20 23.28
N LEU A 484 10.06 4.38 22.26
CA LEU A 484 8.74 3.99 21.73
C LEU A 484 7.93 3.22 22.78
N LYS A 485 8.56 2.25 23.44
CA LYS A 485 7.94 1.43 24.47
C LYS A 485 7.46 2.30 25.66
N ASP A 486 8.31 3.21 26.12
CA ASP A 486 7.97 4.11 27.23
C ASP A 486 6.77 5.01 26.89
N LEU A 487 6.72 5.57 25.67
CA LEU A 487 5.56 6.35 25.23
C LEU A 487 4.30 5.50 25.11
N THR A 488 4.40 4.31 24.56
CA THR A 488 3.28 3.37 24.41
C THR A 488 2.65 3.06 25.76
N ASN A 489 3.47 2.68 26.73
CA ASN A 489 3.03 2.38 28.10
C ASN A 489 2.52 3.63 28.84
N ARG A 490 3.24 4.75 28.73
CA ARG A 490 2.89 6.01 29.41
C ARG A 490 1.50 6.52 29.02
N TYR A 491 1.11 6.32 27.76
CA TYR A 491 -0.17 6.79 27.24
C TYR A 491 -1.24 5.70 27.12
N ALA A 492 -1.00 4.52 27.72
CA ALA A 492 -1.91 3.38 27.73
C ALA A 492 -2.37 2.98 26.31
N ARG A 493 -1.37 2.73 25.42
CA ARG A 493 -1.54 2.28 24.04
C ARG A 493 -0.96 0.90 23.79
N GLU A 494 -0.50 0.26 24.87
CA GLU A 494 0.08 -1.09 24.82
C GLU A 494 -0.93 -2.10 24.28
N ARG A 495 -0.40 -3.06 23.60
CA ARG A 495 -1.10 -4.23 23.06
C ARG A 495 -1.88 -4.97 24.16
N GLU A 496 -2.99 -5.60 23.80
CA GLU A 496 -3.66 -6.52 24.73
C GLU A 496 -2.80 -7.78 24.88
N GLU A 497 -2.47 -8.14 26.09
CA GLU A 497 -1.93 -9.46 26.34
C GLU A 497 -3.00 -10.49 25.88
N ASN A 498 -2.59 -11.42 25.04
CA ASN A 498 -3.45 -12.56 24.72
C ASN A 498 -3.65 -13.30 26.04
N ASP A 499 -4.81 -13.14 26.67
CA ASP A 499 -5.22 -14.02 27.76
C ASP A 499 -5.09 -15.44 27.20
N GLU A 500 -4.17 -16.22 27.76
CA GLU A 500 -4.00 -17.62 27.43
C GLU A 500 -5.37 -18.32 27.58
N ILE A 501 -5.96 -18.72 26.43
CA ILE A 501 -7.16 -19.54 26.38
C ILE A 501 -6.74 -21.01 26.51
#